data_36378b169276b6f5e457b93900ee9b63
#
_entry.id   36378b169276b6f5e457b93900ee9b63
#
_cell.length_a   1.000
_cell.length_b   1.000
_cell.length_c   1.000
_cell.angle_alpha   90.00
_cell.angle_beta   90.00
_cell.angle_gamma   90.00
#
_symmetry.space_group_name_H-M   'P 1'
#
loop_
_entity.id
_entity.type
_entity.pdbx_description
1 polymer ?
#
loop_
_entity_poly.entity_id
_entity_poly.type
_entity_poly.pdbx_seq_one_letter_code
_entity_poly.pdbx_strand_id
1 'polypeptide(L)'
;MNQESWHAVTPQYSQYDAQIQRLDEIEQVEFLQLQPRLKQALNTLCSLKGFTRLLVVDAYDNAFYRNLIKDGLSTLDANKPIVTTESLNIATLLGSYNCNDQGDIVTKNDGLVDKADGGYLIIPMSLLLANPSSWQILKSILLNEKVSPVNANPSKIANAQQSKPYDIKLVIVGRGVQIAEFEYIDPYIYDNIALY
;
A
#
# COMPACT_ATOMS: atom_id res chain seq x y z
N MET A 1 27.71 -53.80 -22.65
CA MET A 1 26.77 -52.77 -22.19
C MET A 1 27.16 -52.46 -20.75
N ASN A 2 27.88 -51.35 -20.55
CA ASN A 2 28.19 -50.92 -19.20
C ASN A 2 26.88 -50.42 -18.53
N GLN A 3 26.40 -51.13 -17.54
CA GLN A 3 25.39 -50.60 -16.62
C GLN A 3 26.08 -49.52 -15.79
N GLU A 4 26.00 -48.29 -16.23
CA GLU A 4 26.32 -47.19 -15.34
C GLU A 4 25.32 -47.20 -14.19
N SER A 5 25.88 -47.28 -12.97
CA SER A 5 25.10 -47.33 -11.74
C SER A 5 24.24 -46.04 -11.71
N TRP A 6 22.94 -46.18 -11.42
CA TRP A 6 22.04 -45.04 -11.27
C TRP A 6 22.56 -44.01 -10.24
N HIS A 7 23.43 -44.39 -9.34
CA HIS A 7 24.14 -43.49 -8.43
C HIS A 7 25.01 -42.45 -9.14
N ALA A 8 25.47 -42.72 -10.38
CA ALA A 8 26.26 -41.75 -11.13
C ALA A 8 25.43 -40.58 -11.69
N VAL A 9 24.11 -40.77 -11.81
CA VAL A 9 23.17 -39.74 -12.32
C VAL A 9 22.31 -39.13 -11.22
N THR A 10 22.41 -39.63 -9.98
CA THR A 10 21.69 -39.07 -8.84
C THR A 10 22.54 -37.95 -8.19
N PRO A 11 21.99 -36.76 -7.94
CA PRO A 11 22.74 -35.72 -7.23
C PRO A 11 23.22 -36.23 -5.86
N GLN A 12 24.53 -36.18 -5.65
CA GLN A 12 25.12 -36.57 -4.35
C GLN A 12 25.12 -35.36 -3.42
N TYR A 13 24.08 -35.23 -2.62
CA TYR A 13 23.92 -34.09 -1.71
C TYR A 13 24.90 -34.10 -0.55
N SER A 14 25.45 -35.26 -0.19
CA SER A 14 26.40 -35.39 0.91
C SER A 14 27.67 -34.52 0.75
N GLN A 15 28.06 -34.20 -0.47
CA GLN A 15 29.18 -33.28 -0.71
C GLN A 15 28.89 -31.83 -0.29
N TYR A 16 27.61 -31.48 -0.11
CA TYR A 16 27.16 -30.18 0.32
C TYR A 16 26.79 -30.12 1.80
N ASP A 17 26.85 -31.23 2.54
CA ASP A 17 26.43 -31.27 3.95
C ASP A 17 27.16 -30.22 4.81
N ALA A 18 28.45 -29.98 4.51
CA ALA A 18 29.23 -28.96 5.20
C ALA A 18 28.83 -27.51 4.83
N GLN A 19 28.07 -27.33 3.74
CA GLN A 19 27.61 -26.03 3.27
C GLN A 19 26.14 -25.78 3.68
N ILE A 20 25.44 -26.83 4.13
CA ILE A 20 24.06 -26.72 4.60
C ILE A 20 24.11 -26.23 6.05
N GLN A 21 23.86 -24.96 6.24
CA GLN A 21 23.67 -24.36 7.55
C GLN A 21 22.33 -24.77 8.15
N ARG A 22 22.29 -25.01 9.44
CA ARG A 22 21.04 -25.22 10.16
C ARG A 22 20.23 -23.91 10.17
N LEU A 23 18.91 -24.02 10.18
CA LEU A 23 18.02 -22.84 10.17
C LEU A 23 18.27 -21.88 11.35
N ASP A 24 18.68 -22.45 12.50
CA ASP A 24 19.03 -21.68 13.70
C ASP A 24 20.42 -21.02 13.61
N GLU A 25 21.24 -21.40 12.64
CA GLU A 25 22.58 -20.82 12.37
C GLU A 25 22.56 -19.79 11.25
N ILE A 26 21.44 -19.65 10.51
CA ILE A 26 21.31 -18.68 9.44
C ILE A 26 21.04 -17.31 10.05
N GLU A 27 21.91 -16.35 9.74
CA GLU A 27 21.70 -14.97 10.13
C GLU A 27 20.40 -14.41 9.49
N GLN A 28 19.53 -13.85 10.33
CA GLN A 28 18.31 -13.22 9.85
C GLN A 28 18.66 -11.91 9.12
N VAL A 29 18.44 -11.90 7.82
CA VAL A 29 18.64 -10.73 6.99
C VAL A 29 17.32 -9.99 6.85
N GLU A 30 17.33 -8.70 7.12
CA GLU A 30 16.15 -7.86 6.90
C GLU A 30 15.74 -7.86 5.43
N PHE A 31 14.44 -7.97 5.16
CA PHE A 31 13.89 -8.01 3.81
C PHE A 31 14.39 -6.86 2.92
N LEU A 32 14.48 -5.65 3.44
CA LEU A 32 14.97 -4.49 2.69
C LEU A 32 16.44 -4.55 2.29
N GLN A 33 17.25 -5.37 2.97
CA GLN A 33 18.65 -5.60 2.56
C GLN A 33 18.72 -6.47 1.30
N LEU A 34 17.75 -7.38 1.14
CA LEU A 34 17.61 -8.24 -0.03
C LEU A 34 16.98 -7.51 -1.23
N GLN A 35 16.35 -6.36 -0.99
CA GLN A 35 15.62 -5.58 -1.98
C GLN A 35 16.13 -4.12 -2.03
N PRO A 36 17.36 -3.87 -2.50
CA PRO A 36 17.98 -2.53 -2.43
C PRO A 36 17.22 -1.47 -3.22
N ARG A 37 16.60 -1.83 -4.35
CA ARG A 37 15.77 -0.90 -5.13
C ARG A 37 14.52 -0.48 -4.37
N LEU A 38 13.80 -1.43 -3.76
CA LEU A 38 12.64 -1.13 -2.94
C LEU A 38 13.03 -0.26 -1.74
N LYS A 39 14.14 -0.59 -1.07
CA LYS A 39 14.69 0.23 0.03
C LYS A 39 14.94 1.67 -0.41
N GLN A 40 15.55 1.86 -1.56
CA GLN A 40 15.81 3.19 -2.11
C GLN A 40 14.52 3.94 -2.41
N ALA A 41 13.50 3.26 -2.99
CA ALA A 41 12.21 3.84 -3.28
C ALA A 41 11.47 4.29 -2.03
N LEU A 42 11.41 3.42 -1.02
CA LEU A 42 10.80 3.74 0.27
C LEU A 42 11.53 4.91 0.96
N ASN A 43 12.86 4.92 0.95
CA ASN A 43 13.64 6.06 1.46
C ASN A 43 13.29 7.36 0.73
N THR A 44 13.18 7.31 -0.60
CA THR A 44 12.79 8.46 -1.41
C THR A 44 11.40 8.93 -1.03
N LEU A 45 10.44 8.02 -0.93
CA LEU A 45 9.06 8.32 -0.50
C LEU A 45 9.03 8.93 0.91
N CYS A 46 9.82 8.40 1.85
CA CYS A 46 9.92 8.96 3.22
C CYS A 46 10.50 10.36 3.24
N SER A 47 11.50 10.63 2.42
CA SER A 47 12.29 11.87 2.44
C SER A 47 11.63 13.03 1.71
N LEU A 48 10.80 12.77 0.68
CA LEU A 48 10.23 13.82 -0.16
C LEU A 48 9.14 14.59 0.57
N LYS A 49 9.40 15.88 0.76
CA LYS A 49 8.39 16.87 1.11
C LYS A 49 7.89 17.47 -0.20
N GLY A 50 6.70 17.07 -0.65
CA GLY A 50 6.11 17.69 -1.84
C GLY A 50 5.44 16.71 -2.81
N PHE A 51 5.60 16.93 -4.10
CA PHE A 51 4.74 16.40 -5.17
C PHE A 51 4.72 14.88 -5.31
N THR A 52 5.78 14.16 -5.01
CA THR A 52 5.78 12.69 -5.15
C THR A 52 5.26 12.02 -3.89
N ARG A 53 3.96 11.79 -3.85
CA ARG A 53 3.27 11.14 -2.72
C ARG A 53 2.78 9.74 -3.05
N LEU A 54 3.18 9.21 -4.19
CA LEU A 54 2.72 7.92 -4.69
C LEU A 54 3.89 7.05 -5.09
N LEU A 55 3.86 5.79 -4.62
CA LEU A 55 4.77 4.72 -5.01
C LEU A 55 3.94 3.54 -5.51
N VAL A 56 4.25 3.04 -6.70
CA VAL A 56 3.70 1.78 -7.22
C VAL A 56 4.76 0.70 -7.14
N VAL A 57 4.42 -0.41 -6.51
CA VAL A 57 5.31 -1.56 -6.31
C VAL A 57 4.80 -2.73 -7.13
N ASP A 58 5.63 -3.22 -8.07
CA ASP A 58 5.35 -4.46 -8.81
C ASP A 58 5.67 -5.66 -7.92
N ALA A 59 4.65 -6.19 -7.28
CA ALA A 59 4.72 -7.36 -6.44
C ALA A 59 3.40 -8.12 -6.45
N TYR A 60 3.39 -9.35 -5.93
CA TYR A 60 2.14 -10.07 -5.72
C TYR A 60 1.23 -9.29 -4.76
N ASP A 61 -0.03 -9.11 -5.16
CA ASP A 61 -1.06 -8.47 -4.36
C ASP A 61 -1.58 -9.42 -3.29
N ASN A 62 -0.82 -9.58 -2.22
CA ASN A 62 -1.21 -10.37 -1.05
C ASN A 62 -0.74 -9.71 0.26
N ALA A 63 -1.30 -10.16 1.38
CA ALA A 63 -1.00 -9.61 2.70
C ALA A 63 0.48 -9.72 3.08
N PHE A 64 1.17 -10.79 2.63
CA PHE A 64 2.59 -11.01 2.94
C PHE A 64 3.46 -9.87 2.42
N TYR A 65 3.37 -9.53 1.13
CA TYR A 65 4.18 -8.45 0.55
C TYR A 65 3.78 -7.07 1.09
N ARG A 66 2.48 -6.84 1.34
CA ARG A 66 2.05 -5.58 1.97
C ARG A 66 2.60 -5.42 3.38
N ASN A 67 2.66 -6.50 4.16
CA ASN A 67 3.27 -6.48 5.48
C ASN A 67 4.78 -6.25 5.43
N LEU A 68 5.50 -6.85 4.49
CA LEU A 68 6.93 -6.58 4.28
C LEU A 68 7.20 -5.09 3.96
N ILE A 69 6.35 -4.47 3.14
CA ILE A 69 6.45 -3.04 2.82
C ILE A 69 6.12 -2.20 4.06
N LYS A 70 5.09 -2.59 4.81
CA LYS A 70 4.71 -1.94 6.07
C LYS A 70 5.85 -1.97 7.08
N ASP A 71 6.49 -3.14 7.27
CA ASP A 71 7.62 -3.31 8.18
C ASP A 71 8.82 -2.48 7.73
N GLY A 72 9.06 -2.45 6.40
CA GLY A 72 10.08 -1.59 5.82
C GLY A 72 9.83 -0.10 6.08
N LEU A 73 8.62 0.38 5.90
CA LEU A 73 8.24 1.76 6.23
C LEU A 73 8.35 2.05 7.73
N SER A 74 7.95 1.09 8.57
CA SER A 74 8.08 1.22 10.04
C SER A 74 9.54 1.36 10.48
N THR A 75 10.46 0.68 9.80
CA THR A 75 11.90 0.81 10.06
C THR A 75 12.45 2.17 9.62
N LEU A 76 11.97 2.69 8.48
CA LEU A 76 12.47 3.94 7.87
C LEU A 76 11.85 5.20 8.47
N ASP A 77 10.59 5.12 8.92
CA ASP A 77 9.82 6.26 9.45
C ASP A 77 8.90 5.82 10.60
N ALA A 78 9.50 5.38 11.71
CA ALA A 78 8.86 4.70 12.83
C ALA A 78 7.70 5.46 13.51
N ASN A 79 7.65 6.80 13.37
CA ASN A 79 6.68 7.64 14.09
C ASN A 79 5.43 7.98 13.24
N LYS A 80 5.32 7.42 12.04
CA LYS A 80 4.21 7.72 11.13
C LYS A 80 3.16 6.61 11.13
N PRO A 81 1.88 6.93 11.02
CA PRO A 81 0.85 5.91 10.87
C PRO A 81 1.01 5.19 9.54
N ILE A 82 0.92 3.86 9.56
CA ILE A 82 0.97 3.03 8.36
C ILE A 82 -0.27 2.16 8.33
N VAL A 83 -1.16 2.43 7.39
CA VAL A 83 -2.46 1.78 7.27
C VAL A 83 -2.47 0.87 6.04
N THR A 84 -2.93 -0.36 6.21
CA THR A 84 -3.20 -1.31 5.13
C THR A 84 -4.70 -1.61 5.08
N THR A 85 -5.22 -2.00 3.92
CA THR A 85 -6.64 -2.37 3.78
C THR A 85 -6.83 -3.61 2.92
N GLU A 86 -7.87 -4.38 3.25
CA GLU A 86 -8.36 -5.53 2.47
C GLU A 86 -9.71 -5.21 1.80
N SER A 87 -10.25 -4.03 2.02
CA SER A 87 -11.50 -3.59 1.40
C SER A 87 -11.45 -2.10 1.11
N LEU A 88 -12.05 -1.69 -0.01
CA LEU A 88 -12.07 -0.31 -0.43
C LEU A 88 -13.44 0.05 -1.01
N ASN A 89 -14.05 1.06 -0.44
CA ASN A 89 -15.17 1.80 -0.99
C ASN A 89 -15.09 3.24 -0.47
N ILE A 90 -15.95 4.13 -0.98
CA ILE A 90 -15.89 5.55 -0.64
C ILE A 90 -16.09 5.78 0.87
N ALA A 91 -17.01 5.05 1.50
CA ALA A 91 -17.29 5.21 2.94
C ALA A 91 -16.16 4.67 3.82
N THR A 92 -15.53 3.53 3.44
CA THR A 92 -14.36 3.03 4.16
C THR A 92 -13.14 3.93 3.95
N LEU A 93 -13.01 4.52 2.76
CA LEU A 93 -11.91 5.42 2.43
C LEU A 93 -12.00 6.73 3.21
N LEU A 94 -13.13 7.43 3.09
CA LEU A 94 -13.32 8.79 3.64
C LEU A 94 -13.91 8.82 5.05
N GLY A 95 -14.42 7.66 5.53
CA GLY A 95 -15.24 7.65 6.72
C GLY A 95 -16.66 8.15 6.48
N SER A 96 -17.44 8.22 7.54
CA SER A 96 -18.83 8.65 7.48
C SER A 96 -19.24 9.42 8.72
N TYR A 97 -20.29 10.21 8.58
CA TYR A 97 -20.93 10.90 9.71
C TYR A 97 -22.46 10.86 9.62
N ASN A 98 -23.12 11.03 10.75
CA ASN A 98 -24.56 11.22 10.86
C ASN A 98 -24.87 12.54 11.54
N CYS A 99 -25.93 13.21 11.08
CA CYS A 99 -26.47 14.40 11.70
C CYS A 99 -27.82 14.14 12.33
N ASN A 100 -28.16 14.93 13.37
CA ASN A 100 -29.51 15.05 13.89
C ASN A 100 -30.37 15.97 12.96
N ASP A 101 -31.64 16.19 13.35
CA ASP A 101 -32.56 17.05 12.57
C ASP A 101 -32.17 18.56 12.65
N GLN A 102 -31.31 18.91 13.59
CA GLN A 102 -30.78 20.27 13.76
C GLN A 102 -29.48 20.50 12.96
N GLY A 103 -28.97 19.46 12.28
CA GLY A 103 -27.73 19.54 11.50
C GLY A 103 -26.44 19.34 12.31
N ASP A 104 -26.53 18.98 13.61
CA ASP A 104 -25.37 18.69 14.43
C ASP A 104 -24.89 17.28 14.18
N ILE A 105 -23.57 17.07 14.15
CA ILE A 105 -22.98 15.75 13.97
C ILE A 105 -23.10 14.96 15.27
N VAL A 106 -23.81 13.83 15.19
CA VAL A 106 -24.05 12.93 16.33
C VAL A 106 -23.01 11.82 16.37
N THR A 107 -22.65 11.28 15.20
CA THR A 107 -21.64 10.21 15.10
C THR A 107 -20.70 10.48 13.95
N LYS A 108 -19.43 10.14 14.13
CA LYS A 108 -18.39 10.17 13.10
C LYS A 108 -17.59 8.87 13.16
N ASN A 109 -17.41 8.25 11.99
CA ASN A 109 -16.57 7.08 11.83
C ASN A 109 -15.37 7.47 10.95
N ASP A 110 -14.17 7.32 11.47
CA ASP A 110 -12.95 7.66 10.75
C ASP A 110 -12.69 6.69 9.60
N GLY A 111 -12.34 7.26 8.44
CA GLY A 111 -11.94 6.52 7.26
C GLY A 111 -10.49 6.07 7.29
N LEU A 112 -10.08 5.36 6.22
CA LEU A 112 -8.68 4.99 6.02
C LEU A 112 -7.78 6.23 5.92
N VAL A 113 -8.24 7.29 5.26
CA VAL A 113 -7.50 8.56 5.12
C VAL A 113 -7.33 9.29 6.45
N ASP A 114 -8.31 9.23 7.35
CA ASP A 114 -8.17 9.79 8.70
C ASP A 114 -7.10 9.04 9.50
N LYS A 115 -7.09 7.71 9.39
CA LYS A 115 -6.14 6.84 10.11
C LYS A 115 -4.72 6.94 9.55
N ALA A 116 -4.57 7.25 8.26
CA ALA A 116 -3.30 7.36 7.57
C ALA A 116 -2.76 8.80 7.53
N ASP A 117 -3.52 9.78 8.04
CA ASP A 117 -3.16 11.19 7.97
C ASP A 117 -1.80 11.48 8.63
N GLY A 118 -0.93 12.14 7.90
CA GLY A 118 0.46 12.37 8.27
C GLY A 118 1.40 11.18 8.02
N GLY A 119 0.94 10.09 7.39
CA GLY A 119 1.71 8.87 7.16
C GLY A 119 1.44 8.17 5.84
N TYR A 120 1.22 6.86 5.89
CA TYR A 120 1.21 5.99 4.72
C TYR A 120 -0.07 5.17 4.63
N LEU A 121 -0.62 5.09 3.42
CA LEU A 121 -1.73 4.21 3.09
C LEU A 121 -1.28 3.20 2.03
N ILE A 122 -1.32 1.91 2.34
CA ILE A 122 -0.94 0.82 1.44
C ILE A 122 -2.21 0.17 0.91
N ILE A 123 -2.42 0.21 -0.41
CA ILE A 123 -3.63 -0.31 -1.06
C ILE A 123 -3.25 -1.36 -2.12
N PRO A 124 -3.94 -2.51 -2.15
CA PRO A 124 -3.88 -3.43 -3.28
C PRO A 124 -4.38 -2.79 -4.58
N MET A 125 -3.65 -3.00 -5.68
CA MET A 125 -4.08 -2.54 -7.02
C MET A 125 -5.43 -3.12 -7.42
N SER A 126 -5.70 -4.37 -7.05
CA SER A 126 -6.97 -5.06 -7.32
C SER A 126 -8.18 -4.31 -6.74
N LEU A 127 -8.04 -3.67 -5.57
CA LEU A 127 -9.12 -2.90 -4.97
C LEU A 127 -9.38 -1.58 -5.71
N LEU A 128 -8.34 -0.97 -6.28
CA LEU A 128 -8.49 0.25 -7.09
C LEU A 128 -9.12 -0.06 -8.45
N LEU A 129 -8.72 -1.17 -9.07
CA LEU A 129 -9.34 -1.65 -10.32
C LEU A 129 -10.83 -1.97 -10.12
N ALA A 130 -11.19 -2.59 -8.99
CA ALA A 130 -12.58 -2.87 -8.65
C ALA A 130 -13.38 -1.62 -8.27
N ASN A 131 -12.73 -0.54 -7.85
CA ASN A 131 -13.36 0.69 -7.35
C ASN A 131 -12.71 1.96 -7.92
N PRO A 132 -12.84 2.24 -9.22
CA PRO A 132 -12.18 3.38 -9.87
C PRO A 132 -12.55 4.74 -9.26
N SER A 133 -13.76 4.88 -8.71
CA SER A 133 -14.20 6.10 -8.02
C SER A 133 -13.34 6.41 -6.79
N SER A 134 -12.86 5.38 -6.08
CA SER A 134 -11.96 5.56 -4.95
C SER A 134 -10.59 6.09 -5.38
N TRP A 135 -10.13 5.71 -6.58
CA TRP A 135 -8.90 6.28 -7.14
C TRP A 135 -9.01 7.77 -7.41
N GLN A 136 -10.14 8.23 -7.99
CA GLN A 136 -10.33 9.67 -8.25
C GLN A 136 -10.26 10.50 -6.95
N ILE A 137 -10.84 9.97 -5.87
CA ILE A 137 -10.78 10.61 -4.55
C ILE A 137 -9.33 10.61 -4.01
N LEU A 138 -8.63 9.49 -4.10
CA LEU A 138 -7.22 9.41 -3.68
C LEU A 138 -6.34 10.37 -4.47
N LYS A 139 -6.58 10.50 -5.77
CA LYS A 139 -5.88 11.44 -6.63
C LYS A 139 -6.10 12.90 -6.18
N SER A 140 -7.34 13.28 -5.87
CA SER A 140 -7.65 14.59 -5.29
C SER A 140 -6.91 14.84 -3.97
N ILE A 141 -6.85 13.82 -3.09
CA ILE A 141 -6.09 13.92 -1.83
C ILE A 141 -4.59 14.12 -2.10
N LEU A 142 -4.00 13.35 -3.03
CA LEU A 142 -2.60 13.48 -3.39
C LEU A 142 -2.27 14.87 -3.96
N LEU A 143 -3.24 15.52 -4.60
CA LEU A 143 -3.16 16.89 -5.10
C LEU A 143 -3.49 17.97 -4.04
N ASN A 144 -3.60 17.57 -2.77
CA ASN A 144 -3.97 18.47 -1.64
C ASN A 144 -5.37 19.08 -1.73
N GLU A 145 -6.27 18.49 -2.50
CA GLU A 145 -7.66 18.90 -2.50
C GLU A 145 -8.36 18.48 -1.22
N LYS A 146 -9.35 19.28 -0.82
CA LYS A 146 -10.18 18.97 0.33
C LYS A 146 -11.21 17.92 -0.04
N VAL A 147 -11.34 16.89 0.76
CA VAL A 147 -12.38 15.87 0.64
C VAL A 147 -13.22 15.80 1.92
N SER A 148 -14.47 15.36 1.77
CA SER A 148 -15.43 15.27 2.88
C SER A 148 -15.77 13.82 3.16
N PRO A 149 -15.93 13.41 4.43
CA PRO A 149 -16.50 12.12 4.78
C PRO A 149 -17.93 12.00 4.23
N VAL A 150 -18.40 10.77 4.10
CA VAL A 150 -19.72 10.47 3.55
C VAL A 150 -20.80 10.76 4.57
N ASN A 151 -21.81 11.53 4.17
CA ASN A 151 -23.01 11.65 5.00
C ASN A 151 -23.84 10.37 4.93
N ALA A 152 -23.93 9.63 6.03
CA ALA A 152 -24.67 8.37 6.08
C ALA A 152 -26.19 8.56 5.97
N ASN A 153 -26.71 9.78 6.22
CA ASN A 153 -28.10 10.12 5.99
C ASN A 153 -28.24 11.37 5.08
N PRO A 154 -28.28 11.19 3.76
CA PRO A 154 -28.36 12.31 2.82
C PRO A 154 -29.54 13.24 2.99
N SER A 155 -30.60 12.82 3.69
CA SER A 155 -31.79 13.65 3.98
C SER A 155 -31.52 14.74 5.02
N LYS A 156 -30.42 14.64 5.77
CA LYS A 156 -30.00 15.59 6.79
C LYS A 156 -28.74 16.31 6.37
N ILE A 157 -28.72 17.60 6.51
CA ILE A 157 -27.59 18.45 6.10
C ILE A 157 -26.84 18.90 7.35
N ALA A 158 -25.52 18.71 7.37
CA ALA A 158 -24.68 19.19 8.46
C ALA A 158 -24.52 20.69 8.43
N ASN A 159 -24.60 21.33 9.61
CA ASN A 159 -24.42 22.79 9.76
C ASN A 159 -22.96 23.21 9.47
N ALA A 160 -22.00 22.34 9.66
CA ALA A 160 -20.57 22.61 9.45
C ALA A 160 -20.01 21.85 8.26
N GLN A 161 -19.20 22.52 7.46
CA GLN A 161 -18.46 21.88 6.38
C GLN A 161 -17.43 20.89 6.94
N GLN A 162 -17.51 19.63 6.50
CA GLN A 162 -16.64 18.54 6.99
C GLN A 162 -15.41 18.31 6.10
N SER A 163 -15.21 19.11 5.06
CA SER A 163 -14.08 18.93 4.15
C SER A 163 -12.77 19.39 4.76
N LYS A 164 -11.74 18.55 4.68
CA LYS A 164 -10.37 18.86 5.08
C LYS A 164 -9.34 18.31 4.09
N PRO A 165 -8.15 18.91 4.00
CA PRO A 165 -7.04 18.27 3.30
C PRO A 165 -6.46 17.14 4.14
N TYR A 166 -5.78 16.19 3.51
CA TYR A 166 -5.03 15.12 4.16
C TYR A 166 -3.58 15.09 3.68
N ASP A 167 -2.66 14.77 4.57
CA ASP A 167 -1.24 14.58 4.22
C ASP A 167 -0.90 13.10 4.26
N ILE A 168 -1.25 12.39 3.21
CA ILE A 168 -0.94 10.97 3.07
C ILE A 168 0.04 10.70 1.93
N LYS A 169 0.84 9.66 2.11
CA LYS A 169 1.65 9.05 1.06
C LYS A 169 1.06 7.68 0.73
N LEU A 170 0.82 7.45 -0.56
CA LEU A 170 0.14 6.25 -1.05
C LEU A 170 1.15 5.25 -1.60
N VAL A 171 1.03 3.99 -1.18
CA VAL A 171 1.76 2.87 -1.77
C VAL A 171 0.74 1.92 -2.39
N ILE A 172 0.85 1.68 -3.68
CA ILE A 172 -0.01 0.75 -4.41
C ILE A 172 0.80 -0.50 -4.72
N VAL A 173 0.26 -1.67 -4.38
CA VAL A 173 0.92 -2.96 -4.63
C VAL A 173 0.10 -3.76 -5.62
N GLY A 174 0.74 -4.18 -6.72
CA GLY A 174 0.08 -4.98 -7.75
C GLY A 174 1.08 -5.53 -8.75
N ARG A 175 0.68 -6.53 -9.54
CA ARG A 175 1.51 -7.11 -10.58
C ARG A 175 1.49 -6.25 -11.85
N GLY A 176 2.54 -6.39 -12.66
CA GLY A 176 2.68 -5.64 -13.92
C GLY A 176 1.43 -5.67 -14.82
N VAL A 177 0.68 -6.78 -14.86
CA VAL A 177 -0.60 -6.87 -15.60
C VAL A 177 -1.65 -5.93 -15.01
N GLN A 178 -1.79 -5.87 -13.69
CA GLN A 178 -2.73 -4.97 -13.00
C GLN A 178 -2.28 -3.50 -13.14
N ILE A 179 -0.98 -3.25 -13.12
CA ILE A 179 -0.40 -1.92 -13.34
C ILE A 179 -0.74 -1.46 -14.76
N ALA A 180 -0.53 -2.31 -15.77
CA ALA A 180 -0.89 -2.00 -17.15
C ALA A 180 -2.39 -1.76 -17.35
N GLU A 181 -3.26 -2.53 -16.68
CA GLU A 181 -4.70 -2.31 -16.69
C GLU A 181 -5.08 -0.96 -16.04
N PHE A 182 -4.40 -0.61 -14.96
CA PHE A 182 -4.63 0.65 -14.27
C PHE A 182 -4.22 1.88 -15.11
N GLU A 183 -3.24 1.75 -15.99
CA GLU A 183 -2.86 2.80 -16.95
C GLU A 183 -4.01 3.22 -17.89
N TYR A 184 -4.93 2.31 -18.21
CA TYR A 184 -6.13 2.65 -18.97
C TYR A 184 -7.11 3.51 -18.15
N ILE A 185 -7.11 3.37 -16.82
CA ILE A 185 -7.95 4.17 -15.93
C ILE A 185 -7.35 5.57 -15.74
N ASP A 186 -6.04 5.65 -15.60
CA ASP A 186 -5.30 6.90 -15.46
C ASP A 186 -3.97 6.87 -16.24
N PRO A 187 -3.99 7.27 -17.53
CA PRO A 187 -2.78 7.30 -18.36
C PRO A 187 -1.69 8.26 -17.86
N TYR A 188 -2.03 9.21 -17.00
CA TYR A 188 -1.11 10.21 -16.46
C TYR A 188 -0.58 9.85 -15.05
N ILE A 189 -0.83 8.63 -14.62
CA ILE A 189 -0.36 8.17 -13.31
C ILE A 189 1.17 8.33 -13.16
N TYR A 190 1.91 8.18 -14.25
CA TYR A 190 3.38 8.24 -14.26
C TYR A 190 3.99 9.64 -14.23
N ASP A 191 3.23 10.69 -14.51
CA ASP A 191 3.76 12.04 -14.54
C ASP A 191 4.26 12.52 -13.16
N ASN A 192 3.89 11.81 -12.09
CA ASN A 192 4.21 12.15 -10.71
C ASN A 192 4.62 10.94 -9.86
N ILE A 193 5.08 9.81 -10.45
CA ILE A 193 5.25 8.54 -9.75
C ILE A 193 6.65 7.97 -9.94
N ALA A 194 7.22 7.45 -8.83
CA ALA A 194 8.32 6.50 -8.88
C ALA A 194 7.75 5.07 -9.01
N LEU A 195 8.05 4.39 -10.12
CA LEU A 195 7.78 2.97 -10.33
C LEU A 195 8.93 2.13 -9.80
N TYR A 196 8.59 1.03 -9.12
CA TYR A 196 9.54 0.02 -8.66
C TYR A 196 9.02 -1.39 -8.86
#